data_0f1690a2b1363c3f7521987040ab698a
#
_entry.id   0f1690a2b1363c3f7521987040ab698a
#
_cell.length_a   1.000
_cell.length_b   1.000
_cell.length_c   1.000
_cell.angle_alpha   90.00
_cell.angle_beta   90.00
_cell.angle_gamma   90.00
#
_symmetry.space_group_name_H-M   'P 1'
#
loop_
_entity.id
_entity.type
_entity.pdbx_description
1 polymer ?
#
loop_
_entity_poly.entity_id
_entity_poly.type
_entity_poly.pdbx_seq_one_letter_code
_entity_poly.pdbx_strand_id
1 'polypeptide(L)'
;MAGFRHFNDIGLIEIITCGATHGYMPLLGTDESVRAQVRTAVDTHIRHIGKHPRGIWVPECGYRPAGFWNYPVPNADSTPTPPGFDRIGVEQALSESDLEFFFVDTHLVEESERIPSPYELLNGAVPRDEKTERMTHEPYRSLYQPYYVDGPYDKRHATTIFPRDPRTGVQVWSGETGYPGDGVYLDFHKKRWPGGHRYWRVTGPRVDMGDKLPYYPQQAAERVKAHAGNFIHLVYEALKSGFNDEIPPILCSPFDAELFGHWWFEGPLWLEAIARNLHDENAGGATGLQLISCAEYLDTYPRAGFIAMHEGSWGAEGANQVWMNPETSWTYTHIYPAELYTRDVCTVGHWRNSALGKRIMQQLCRELLLLESSDWQFLITTGAARDYAEIRFLTHNDQFNEVKAIWQSFESAGVLTKAQDDRLAEIELRDGVFPDINPGLWVAGAKQPRPEIAASIGSPQLNGAPSKTPASKPRIVSNEAVTRTAADITKYDGVPIEAGSPHNPQKS
;
A
#
# COMPACT_ATOMS: atom_id res chain seq x y z
N MET A 1 13.72 13.97 -2.09
CA MET A 1 14.41 12.66 -1.86
C MET A 1 15.56 12.75 -0.86
N ALA A 2 16.52 13.70 -0.95
CA ALA A 2 17.68 13.75 -0.04
C ALA A 2 17.30 13.83 1.46
N GLY A 3 16.30 14.62 1.83
CA GLY A 3 15.81 14.71 3.22
C GLY A 3 15.21 13.40 3.73
N PHE A 4 14.37 12.74 2.94
CA PHE A 4 13.80 11.43 3.30
C PHE A 4 14.90 10.38 3.48
N ARG A 5 15.83 10.32 2.52
CA ARG A 5 16.98 9.41 2.64
C ARG A 5 17.79 9.68 3.93
N HIS A 6 18.07 10.94 4.23
CA HIS A 6 18.79 11.32 5.45
C HIS A 6 18.07 10.80 6.71
N PHE A 7 16.75 11.04 6.84
CA PHE A 7 15.98 10.59 8.01
C PHE A 7 15.87 9.06 8.09
N ASN A 8 15.79 8.38 6.95
CA ASN A 8 15.85 6.92 6.89
C ASN A 8 17.24 6.39 7.32
N ASP A 9 18.33 7.08 6.91
CA ASP A 9 19.69 6.65 7.23
C ASP A 9 20.03 6.78 8.71
N ILE A 10 19.47 7.78 9.40
CA ILE A 10 19.62 7.97 10.85
C ILE A 10 18.53 7.26 11.69
N GLY A 11 17.65 6.48 11.05
CA GLY A 11 16.66 5.63 11.71
C GLY A 11 15.44 6.36 12.31
N LEU A 12 15.16 7.60 11.88
CA LEU A 12 13.98 8.33 12.32
C LEU A 12 12.70 7.99 11.56
N ILE A 13 12.83 7.49 10.35
CA ILE A 13 11.73 6.97 9.53
C ILE A 13 12.17 5.70 8.83
N GLU A 14 11.22 4.85 8.49
CA GLU A 14 11.42 3.74 7.58
C GLU A 14 10.76 4.08 6.23
N ILE A 15 11.53 3.98 5.14
CA ILE A 15 10.99 4.14 3.79
C ILE A 15 10.74 2.76 3.23
N ILE A 16 9.49 2.45 2.94
CA ILE A 16 9.07 1.24 2.23
C ILE A 16 8.86 1.53 0.74
N THR A 17 8.73 0.49 -0.09
CA THR A 17 8.39 0.66 -1.50
C THR A 17 6.89 0.57 -1.75
N CYS A 18 6.49 0.67 -3.04
CA CYS A 18 5.11 0.45 -3.51
C CYS A 18 5.16 -0.39 -4.79
N GLY A 19 4.04 -0.72 -5.44
CA GLY A 19 4.04 -1.22 -6.82
C GLY A 19 4.64 -0.18 -7.77
N ALA A 20 5.37 -0.61 -8.81
CA ALA A 20 6.16 0.29 -9.67
C ALA A 20 5.33 1.46 -10.25
N THR A 21 4.15 1.17 -10.77
CA THR A 21 3.19 2.15 -11.26
C THR A 21 1.84 2.05 -10.54
N HIS A 22 1.86 1.56 -9.31
CA HIS A 22 0.65 1.36 -8.52
C HIS A 22 -0.37 0.40 -9.18
N GLY A 23 0.13 -0.66 -9.91
CA GLY A 23 -0.73 -1.65 -10.55
C GLY A 23 -1.54 -2.46 -9.53
N TYR A 24 -2.85 -2.64 -9.75
CA TYR A 24 -3.72 -3.38 -8.86
C TYR A 24 -3.47 -4.88 -8.98
N MET A 25 -2.58 -5.42 -8.16
CA MET A 25 -1.99 -6.76 -8.30
C MET A 25 -3.01 -7.91 -8.36
N PRO A 26 -4.15 -7.90 -7.63
CA PRO A 26 -5.14 -8.97 -7.73
C PRO A 26 -5.71 -9.17 -9.14
N LEU A 27 -5.85 -8.10 -9.91
CA LEU A 27 -6.47 -8.11 -11.24
C LEU A 27 -5.48 -8.11 -12.41
N LEU A 28 -4.17 -7.99 -12.18
CA LEU A 28 -3.19 -8.20 -13.25
C LEU A 28 -3.27 -9.63 -13.76
N GLY A 29 -3.22 -9.81 -15.08
CA GLY A 29 -3.55 -11.06 -15.76
C GLY A 29 -2.42 -12.10 -15.79
N THR A 30 -1.18 -11.73 -15.44
CA THR A 30 -0.02 -12.65 -15.43
C THR A 30 0.77 -12.53 -14.13
N ASP A 31 1.41 -13.62 -13.69
CA ASP A 31 2.28 -13.60 -12.53
C ASP A 31 3.56 -12.79 -12.79
N GLU A 32 3.97 -12.75 -14.06
CA GLU A 32 5.11 -11.97 -14.53
C GLU A 32 4.87 -10.47 -14.33
N SER A 33 3.66 -9.96 -14.65
CA SER A 33 3.31 -8.55 -14.40
C SER A 33 3.30 -8.21 -12.92
N VAL A 34 2.75 -9.09 -12.06
CA VAL A 34 2.82 -8.89 -10.59
C VAL A 34 4.27 -8.82 -10.12
N ARG A 35 5.12 -9.77 -10.54
CA ARG A 35 6.56 -9.77 -10.21
C ARG A 35 7.27 -8.53 -10.74
N ALA A 36 6.91 -8.08 -11.94
CA ALA A 36 7.51 -6.90 -12.56
C ALA A 36 7.15 -5.62 -11.80
N GLN A 37 5.89 -5.46 -11.37
CA GLN A 37 5.46 -4.35 -10.50
C GLN A 37 6.27 -4.32 -9.20
N VAL A 38 6.43 -5.46 -8.54
CA VAL A 38 7.19 -5.55 -7.27
C VAL A 38 8.68 -5.31 -7.50
N ARG A 39 9.29 -6.02 -8.45
CA ARG A 39 10.74 -5.98 -8.63
C ARG A 39 11.24 -4.65 -9.18
N THR A 40 10.54 -4.05 -10.15
CA THR A 40 10.90 -2.72 -10.65
C THR A 40 10.81 -1.67 -9.54
N ALA A 41 9.84 -1.81 -8.63
CA ALA A 41 9.75 -0.94 -7.46
C ALA A 41 10.92 -1.12 -6.49
N VAL A 42 11.32 -2.35 -6.19
CA VAL A 42 12.50 -2.65 -5.34
C VAL A 42 13.76 -2.07 -5.96
N ASP A 43 14.00 -2.30 -7.25
CA ASP A 43 15.18 -1.80 -7.96
C ASP A 43 15.22 -0.26 -7.97
N THR A 44 14.05 0.38 -8.15
CA THR A 44 13.90 1.84 -8.09
C THR A 44 14.16 2.37 -6.68
N HIS A 45 13.65 1.68 -5.66
CA HIS A 45 13.91 2.02 -4.26
C HIS A 45 15.41 1.95 -3.94
N ILE A 46 16.08 0.86 -4.29
CA ILE A 46 17.53 0.70 -4.09
C ILE A 46 18.29 1.84 -4.79
N ARG A 47 17.90 2.18 -6.03
CA ARG A 47 18.54 3.28 -6.78
C ARG A 47 18.42 4.63 -6.07
N HIS A 48 17.28 4.95 -5.48
CA HIS A 48 17.02 6.27 -4.90
C HIS A 48 17.34 6.36 -3.41
N ILE A 49 17.16 5.28 -2.68
CA ILE A 49 17.36 5.24 -1.23
C ILE A 49 18.71 4.63 -0.86
N GLY A 50 19.26 3.73 -1.70
CA GLY A 50 20.57 3.10 -1.48
C GLY A 50 20.52 1.86 -0.60
N LYS A 51 19.34 1.42 -0.18
CA LYS A 51 19.10 0.23 0.64
C LYS A 51 17.97 -0.59 0.06
N HIS A 52 17.93 -1.88 0.33
CA HIS A 52 16.79 -2.73 0.01
C HIS A 52 15.60 -2.36 0.91
N PRO A 53 14.36 -2.20 0.38
CA PRO A 53 13.19 -1.98 1.21
C PRO A 53 12.84 -3.27 1.97
N ARG A 54 12.43 -3.17 3.23
CA ARG A 54 11.95 -4.32 3.98
C ARG A 54 10.43 -4.52 3.80
N GLY A 55 9.71 -3.43 3.63
CA GLY A 55 8.26 -3.42 3.43
C GLY A 55 7.81 -2.86 2.10
N ILE A 56 6.55 -3.15 1.78
CA ILE A 56 5.85 -2.62 0.62
C ILE A 56 4.44 -2.17 0.99
N TRP A 57 4.01 -1.06 0.43
CA TRP A 57 2.60 -0.77 0.28
C TRP A 57 2.11 -1.52 -0.97
N VAL A 58 1.37 -2.61 -0.77
CA VAL A 58 0.66 -3.24 -1.88
C VAL A 58 -0.45 -2.30 -2.31
N PRO A 59 -0.48 -1.87 -3.58
CA PRO A 59 -1.47 -0.93 -4.07
C PRO A 59 -2.89 -1.25 -3.60
N GLU A 60 -3.56 -0.27 -2.97
CA GLU A 60 -4.94 -0.36 -2.50
C GLU A 60 -5.19 -1.45 -1.43
N CYS A 61 -4.18 -1.88 -0.69
CA CYS A 61 -4.23 -3.09 0.14
C CYS A 61 -4.73 -4.32 -0.64
N GLY A 62 -4.54 -4.32 -1.95
CA GLY A 62 -5.08 -5.34 -2.86
C GLY A 62 -4.33 -6.67 -2.71
N TYR A 63 -4.99 -7.65 -2.14
CA TYR A 63 -4.45 -8.99 -1.90
C TYR A 63 -5.24 -10.07 -2.64
N ARG A 64 -4.53 -11.04 -3.20
CA ARG A 64 -5.07 -12.27 -3.76
C ARG A 64 -4.17 -13.43 -3.38
N PRO A 65 -4.73 -14.50 -2.75
CA PRO A 65 -3.98 -15.72 -2.46
C PRO A 65 -3.64 -16.50 -3.73
N ALA A 66 -2.73 -17.47 -3.61
CA ALA A 66 -2.50 -18.45 -4.66
C ALA A 66 -3.76 -19.27 -4.94
N GLY A 67 -4.02 -19.59 -6.20
CA GLY A 67 -5.16 -20.39 -6.58
C GLY A 67 -5.49 -20.32 -8.07
N PHE A 68 -6.54 -21.06 -8.45
CA PHE A 68 -7.02 -21.07 -9.81
C PHE A 68 -7.71 -19.74 -10.14
N TRP A 69 -7.31 -19.14 -11.27
CA TRP A 69 -7.80 -17.84 -11.71
C TRP A 69 -8.20 -17.84 -13.18
N ASN A 70 -9.30 -17.17 -13.49
CA ASN A 70 -9.80 -16.97 -14.84
C ASN A 70 -9.75 -15.49 -15.20
N TYR A 71 -9.50 -15.19 -16.47
CA TYR A 71 -9.63 -13.83 -16.98
C TYR A 71 -11.10 -13.37 -16.88
N PRO A 72 -11.40 -12.30 -16.13
CA PRO A 72 -12.79 -11.90 -15.89
C PRO A 72 -13.47 -11.22 -17.09
N VAL A 73 -12.68 -10.80 -18.08
CA VAL A 73 -13.18 -10.12 -19.29
C VAL A 73 -12.52 -10.70 -20.55
N PRO A 74 -13.21 -10.67 -21.72
CA PRO A 74 -12.65 -11.08 -23.00
C PRO A 74 -11.61 -10.06 -23.49
N ASN A 75 -10.78 -10.47 -24.46
CA ASN A 75 -9.85 -9.56 -25.13
C ASN A 75 -10.57 -8.57 -26.06
N ALA A 76 -10.09 -7.33 -26.17
CA ALA A 76 -10.68 -6.29 -27.03
C ALA A 76 -10.64 -6.63 -28.51
N ASP A 77 -9.59 -7.33 -28.95
CA ASP A 77 -9.37 -7.73 -30.34
C ASP A 77 -10.13 -9.01 -30.73
N SER A 78 -11.03 -9.50 -29.90
CA SER A 78 -11.79 -10.73 -30.07
C SER A 78 -10.94 -12.01 -30.21
N THR A 79 -9.66 -11.95 -29.86
CA THR A 79 -8.85 -13.17 -29.73
C THR A 79 -9.37 -14.02 -28.58
N PRO A 80 -9.28 -15.36 -28.65
CA PRO A 80 -9.71 -16.20 -27.55
C PRO A 80 -9.01 -15.83 -26.24
N THR A 81 -9.78 -15.63 -25.18
CA THR A 81 -9.24 -15.49 -23.83
C THR A 81 -8.54 -16.80 -23.45
N PRO A 82 -7.32 -16.77 -22.92
CA PRO A 82 -6.65 -17.98 -22.47
C PRO A 82 -7.47 -18.71 -21.40
N PRO A 83 -7.33 -20.04 -21.29
CA PRO A 83 -7.95 -20.77 -20.19
C PRO A 83 -7.39 -20.30 -18.85
N GLY A 84 -8.18 -20.46 -17.80
CA GLY A 84 -7.74 -20.21 -16.45
C GLY A 84 -6.54 -21.10 -16.06
N PHE A 85 -5.77 -20.64 -15.09
CA PHE A 85 -4.56 -21.34 -14.64
C PHE A 85 -4.31 -21.06 -13.15
N ASP A 86 -3.49 -21.92 -12.53
CA ASP A 86 -3.07 -21.71 -11.15
C ASP A 86 -2.05 -20.58 -11.08
N ARG A 87 -2.35 -19.59 -10.26
CA ARG A 87 -1.54 -18.40 -10.05
C ARG A 87 -0.86 -18.40 -8.69
N ILE A 88 0.29 -17.76 -8.60
CA ILE A 88 0.92 -17.46 -7.31
C ILE A 88 0.08 -16.43 -6.54
N GLY A 89 0.20 -16.44 -5.21
CA GLY A 89 -0.33 -15.36 -4.38
C GLY A 89 0.54 -14.10 -4.46
N VAL A 90 -0.05 -12.96 -4.12
CA VAL A 90 0.69 -11.69 -4.04
C VAL A 90 1.86 -11.83 -3.05
N GLU A 91 1.65 -12.46 -1.91
CA GLU A 91 2.66 -12.73 -0.88
C GLU A 91 3.87 -13.50 -1.41
N GLN A 92 3.68 -14.39 -2.40
CA GLN A 92 4.79 -15.12 -3.01
C GLN A 92 5.67 -14.18 -3.86
N ALA A 93 5.09 -13.29 -4.65
CA ALA A 93 5.85 -12.30 -5.43
C ALA A 93 6.66 -11.37 -4.51
N LEU A 94 6.09 -11.01 -3.34
CA LEU A 94 6.78 -10.22 -2.31
C LEU A 94 7.95 -11.01 -1.70
N SER A 95 7.71 -12.25 -1.31
CA SER A 95 8.73 -13.15 -0.77
C SER A 95 9.89 -13.40 -1.75
N GLU A 96 9.60 -13.60 -3.04
CA GLU A 96 10.61 -13.77 -4.09
C GLU A 96 11.48 -12.51 -4.28
N SER A 97 11.00 -11.35 -3.83
CA SER A 97 11.72 -10.06 -3.86
C SER A 97 12.33 -9.66 -2.52
N ASP A 98 12.41 -10.59 -1.54
CA ASP A 98 12.92 -10.39 -0.17
C ASP A 98 12.22 -9.25 0.59
N LEU A 99 10.92 -9.06 0.35
CA LEU A 99 10.09 -8.14 1.09
C LEU A 99 9.49 -8.86 2.30
N GLU A 100 9.72 -8.31 3.49
CA GLU A 100 9.37 -8.95 4.75
C GLU A 100 7.94 -8.70 5.17
N PHE A 101 7.37 -7.51 4.82
CA PHE A 101 6.02 -7.16 5.25
C PHE A 101 5.26 -6.27 4.27
N PHE A 102 3.94 -6.31 4.41
CA PHE A 102 2.98 -5.42 3.75
C PHE A 102 1.76 -5.16 4.65
N PHE A 103 0.82 -4.36 4.17
CA PHE A 103 -0.38 -3.97 4.91
C PHE A 103 -1.62 -4.53 4.25
N VAL A 104 -2.62 -4.86 5.08
CA VAL A 104 -3.93 -5.35 4.61
C VAL A 104 -5.05 -4.65 5.36
N ASP A 105 -6.24 -4.63 4.76
CA ASP A 105 -7.40 -4.08 5.45
C ASP A 105 -7.94 -5.05 6.51
N THR A 106 -8.68 -4.52 7.44
CA THR A 106 -9.20 -5.14 8.65
C THR A 106 -9.89 -6.48 8.40
N HIS A 107 -10.83 -6.52 7.46
CA HIS A 107 -11.66 -7.70 7.19
C HIS A 107 -10.83 -8.91 6.73
N LEU A 108 -9.71 -8.70 6.03
CA LEU A 108 -8.82 -9.79 5.60
C LEU A 108 -8.22 -10.56 6.78
N VAL A 109 -8.07 -9.92 7.93
CA VAL A 109 -7.59 -10.58 9.15
C VAL A 109 -8.76 -11.15 9.96
N GLU A 110 -9.84 -10.41 10.11
CA GLU A 110 -11.02 -10.85 10.88
C GLU A 110 -11.65 -12.12 10.29
N GLU A 111 -11.69 -12.23 8.96
CA GLU A 111 -12.27 -13.36 8.24
C GLU A 111 -11.23 -14.43 7.82
N SER A 112 -9.95 -14.26 8.19
CA SER A 112 -8.88 -15.20 7.84
C SER A 112 -8.98 -16.52 8.60
N GLU A 113 -8.38 -17.60 8.05
CA GLU A 113 -8.23 -18.88 8.72
C GLU A 113 -6.88 -18.96 9.44
N ARG A 114 -6.88 -19.45 10.70
CA ARG A 114 -5.63 -19.73 11.40
C ARG A 114 -5.01 -21.02 10.87
N ILE A 115 -3.76 -20.95 10.51
CA ILE A 115 -2.98 -22.10 10.10
C ILE A 115 -2.06 -22.49 11.26
N PRO A 116 -2.13 -23.75 11.78
CA PRO A 116 -1.20 -24.20 12.78
C PRO A 116 0.25 -24.10 12.29
N SER A 117 1.14 -23.62 13.15
CA SER A 117 2.56 -23.58 12.79
C SER A 117 3.13 -25.00 12.61
N PRO A 118 4.21 -25.20 11.84
CA PRO A 118 4.86 -26.49 11.72
C PRO A 118 5.27 -27.09 13.08
N TYR A 119 5.62 -26.24 14.05
CA TYR A 119 5.96 -26.66 15.41
C TYR A 119 4.73 -27.21 16.16
N GLU A 120 3.58 -26.56 16.05
CA GLU A 120 2.31 -27.04 16.64
C GLU A 120 1.88 -28.37 16.02
N LEU A 121 2.02 -28.53 14.70
CA LEU A 121 1.72 -29.77 13.98
C LEU A 121 2.65 -30.91 14.42
N LEU A 122 3.94 -30.64 14.61
CA LEU A 122 4.93 -31.64 15.03
C LEU A 122 4.73 -32.08 16.48
N ASN A 123 4.33 -31.19 17.36
CA ASN A 123 4.17 -31.47 18.79
C ASN A 123 2.78 -31.98 19.18
N GLY A 124 1.91 -32.26 18.19
CA GLY A 124 0.56 -32.81 18.44
C GLY A 124 -0.39 -31.84 19.15
N ALA A 125 -0.10 -30.56 19.13
CA ALA A 125 -0.96 -29.53 19.71
C ALA A 125 -2.27 -29.35 18.93
N VAL A 126 -2.35 -29.91 17.70
CA VAL A 126 -3.55 -29.92 16.87
C VAL A 126 -3.87 -31.38 16.50
N PRO A 127 -5.08 -31.90 16.80
CA PRO A 127 -5.48 -33.23 16.38
C PRO A 127 -5.43 -33.40 14.86
N ARG A 128 -4.84 -34.53 14.40
CA ARG A 128 -4.65 -34.78 12.95
C ARG A 128 -5.91 -35.11 12.16
N ASP A 129 -7.08 -35.28 12.80
CA ASP A 129 -8.24 -35.90 12.18
C ASP A 129 -9.54 -35.10 12.21
N GLU A 130 -9.52 -33.84 12.49
CA GLU A 130 -10.73 -33.03 12.34
C GLU A 130 -10.65 -32.10 11.14
N LYS A 131 -10.90 -32.69 9.95
CA LYS A 131 -11.68 -31.98 8.96
C LYS A 131 -12.98 -31.62 9.64
N THR A 132 -13.11 -30.34 9.97
CA THR A 132 -14.41 -29.76 10.19
C THR A 132 -15.10 -30.04 11.53
N GLU A 133 -14.55 -29.53 12.58
CA GLU A 133 -15.41 -28.59 13.29
C GLU A 133 -14.83 -27.21 13.00
N ARG A 134 -15.51 -26.45 12.16
CA ARG A 134 -15.33 -24.99 12.09
C ARG A 134 -15.44 -24.54 13.53
N MET A 135 -14.29 -24.20 14.11
CA MET A 135 -14.25 -23.76 15.50
C MET A 135 -14.98 -22.42 15.57
N THR A 136 -16.27 -22.50 15.87
CA THR A 136 -17.19 -21.41 16.08
C THR A 136 -16.82 -20.55 17.30
N HIS A 137 -15.64 -20.76 17.90
CA HIS A 137 -15.17 -20.05 19.08
C HIS A 137 -13.63 -19.91 19.13
N GLU A 138 -12.94 -19.71 17.98
CA GLU A 138 -11.56 -19.21 18.09
C GLU A 138 -11.59 -17.77 18.61
N PRO A 139 -10.65 -17.41 19.51
CA PRO A 139 -10.54 -16.04 19.97
C PRO A 139 -10.34 -15.13 18.77
N TYR A 140 -11.11 -14.06 18.73
CA TYR A 140 -11.06 -12.99 17.73
C TYR A 140 -9.59 -12.60 17.42
N ARG A 141 -9.18 -12.65 16.15
CA ARG A 141 -7.81 -12.30 15.78
C ARG A 141 -7.56 -10.83 16.03
N SER A 142 -6.46 -10.54 16.68
CA SER A 142 -6.11 -9.17 17.01
C SER A 142 -5.69 -8.41 15.75
N LEU A 143 -6.28 -7.24 15.54
CA LEU A 143 -5.82 -6.29 14.51
C LEU A 143 -4.52 -5.56 14.92
N TYR A 144 -4.04 -5.83 16.12
CA TYR A 144 -2.89 -5.15 16.70
C TYR A 144 -1.68 -6.07 16.86
N GLN A 145 -1.60 -7.09 15.99
CA GLN A 145 -0.47 -8.03 15.92
C GLN A 145 -0.15 -8.36 14.47
N PRO A 146 1.14 -8.52 14.11
CA PRO A 146 1.53 -9.00 12.79
C PRO A 146 1.39 -10.51 12.68
N TYR A 147 1.06 -11.00 11.48
CA TYR A 147 0.93 -12.41 11.17
C TYR A 147 1.74 -12.78 9.94
N TYR A 148 2.29 -13.99 9.91
CA TYR A 148 2.78 -14.59 8.68
C TYR A 148 1.62 -14.96 7.76
N VAL A 149 1.78 -14.74 6.47
CA VAL A 149 0.83 -15.21 5.47
C VAL A 149 1.14 -16.64 5.10
N ASP A 150 0.11 -17.51 5.11
CA ASP A 150 0.23 -18.86 4.59
C ASP A 150 0.15 -18.86 3.07
N GLY A 151 0.98 -19.67 2.41
CA GLY A 151 1.04 -19.76 0.94
C GLY A 151 1.95 -20.89 0.48
N PRO A 152 1.93 -21.27 -0.79
CA PRO A 152 2.69 -22.38 -1.35
C PRO A 152 4.16 -22.03 -1.63
N TYR A 153 4.81 -21.28 -0.77
CA TYR A 153 6.20 -20.84 -0.91
C TYR A 153 7.06 -21.26 0.31
N ASP A 154 8.37 -21.01 0.24
CA ASP A 154 9.29 -21.37 1.33
C ASP A 154 8.99 -20.56 2.61
N LYS A 155 8.47 -21.21 3.62
CA LYS A 155 8.06 -20.60 4.90
C LYS A 155 9.20 -19.90 5.65
N ARG A 156 10.47 -20.18 5.32
CA ARG A 156 11.62 -19.44 5.88
C ARG A 156 11.66 -17.99 5.43
N HIS A 157 10.95 -17.69 4.36
CA HIS A 157 10.83 -16.37 3.77
C HIS A 157 9.36 -15.89 3.76
N ALA A 158 8.56 -16.37 4.71
CA ALA A 158 7.18 -16.00 4.81
C ALA A 158 7.04 -14.49 5.02
N THR A 159 6.23 -13.87 4.16
CA THR A 159 5.90 -12.45 4.27
C THR A 159 4.95 -12.23 5.43
N THR A 160 5.11 -11.12 6.12
CA THR A 160 4.31 -10.73 7.28
C THR A 160 3.29 -9.67 6.88
N ILE A 161 2.08 -9.72 7.44
CA ILE A 161 1.11 -8.63 7.30
C ILE A 161 1.00 -7.82 8.59
N PHE A 162 0.72 -6.53 8.40
CA PHE A 162 0.23 -5.62 9.44
C PHE A 162 -1.20 -5.20 9.09
N PRO A 163 -2.19 -5.50 9.97
CA PRO A 163 -3.55 -5.05 9.77
C PRO A 163 -3.68 -3.54 9.92
N ARG A 164 -4.56 -2.94 9.13
CA ARG A 164 -4.98 -1.55 9.29
C ARG A 164 -6.00 -1.44 10.43
N ASP A 165 -5.89 -0.39 11.26
CA ASP A 165 -6.93 -0.09 12.25
C ASP A 165 -8.07 0.74 11.62
N PRO A 166 -9.34 0.26 11.70
CA PRO A 166 -10.46 0.92 11.04
C PRO A 166 -10.86 2.23 11.73
N ARG A 167 -10.72 2.35 13.05
CA ARG A 167 -11.18 3.54 13.82
C ARG A 167 -10.33 4.75 13.51
N THR A 168 -9.00 4.60 13.58
CA THR A 168 -8.06 5.67 13.27
C THR A 168 -8.11 6.02 11.79
N GLY A 169 -8.37 5.04 10.91
CA GLY A 169 -8.61 5.26 9.49
C GLY A 169 -9.77 6.24 9.26
N VAL A 170 -10.97 5.92 9.75
CA VAL A 170 -12.18 6.75 9.58
C VAL A 170 -12.02 8.11 10.23
N GLN A 171 -11.41 8.19 11.44
CA GLN A 171 -11.22 9.45 12.17
C GLN A 171 -10.39 10.48 11.39
N VAL A 172 -9.50 10.02 10.54
CA VAL A 172 -8.65 10.90 9.71
C VAL A 172 -9.18 11.05 8.29
N TRP A 173 -9.72 9.99 7.68
CA TRP A 173 -10.18 10.00 6.28
C TRP A 173 -11.52 10.68 6.05
N SER A 174 -12.44 10.63 7.03
CA SER A 174 -13.79 11.13 6.81
C SER A 174 -13.82 12.65 6.68
N GLY A 175 -14.27 13.17 5.54
CA GLY A 175 -14.51 14.59 5.33
C GLY A 175 -15.72 15.13 6.10
N GLU A 176 -16.61 14.27 6.61
CA GLU A 176 -17.80 14.67 7.39
C GLU A 176 -17.56 14.58 8.90
N THR A 177 -16.95 13.50 9.36
CA THR A 177 -16.79 13.20 10.80
C THR A 177 -15.32 13.15 11.23
N GLY A 178 -14.39 13.05 10.28
CA GLY A 178 -12.96 13.06 10.54
C GLY A 178 -12.39 14.45 10.80
N TYR A 179 -11.14 14.48 11.24
CA TYR A 179 -10.44 15.74 11.54
C TYR A 179 -10.44 16.73 10.37
N PRO A 180 -10.20 16.33 9.10
CA PRO A 180 -10.15 17.27 7.98
C PRO A 180 -11.44 18.04 7.76
N GLY A 181 -12.59 17.50 8.19
CA GLY A 181 -13.91 18.14 8.11
C GLY A 181 -14.19 19.20 9.19
N ASP A 182 -13.26 19.42 10.15
CA ASP A 182 -13.46 20.38 11.21
C ASP A 182 -13.62 21.81 10.67
N GLY A 183 -14.65 22.51 11.18
CA GLY A 183 -15.06 23.81 10.72
C GLY A 183 -14.03 24.93 10.80
N VAL A 184 -12.93 24.76 11.55
CA VAL A 184 -11.87 25.78 11.69
C VAL A 184 -10.72 25.60 10.70
N TYR A 185 -10.61 24.45 10.03
CA TYR A 185 -9.54 24.15 9.10
C TYR A 185 -9.73 24.85 7.75
N LEU A 186 -8.63 24.96 6.99
CA LEU A 186 -8.64 25.61 5.68
C LEU A 186 -9.47 24.79 4.68
N ASP A 187 -10.45 25.44 4.06
CA ASP A 187 -11.28 24.80 3.05
C ASP A 187 -10.49 24.49 1.79
N PHE A 188 -10.63 23.24 1.31
CA PHE A 188 -9.97 22.80 0.08
C PHE A 188 -10.64 23.33 -1.17
N HIS A 189 -11.96 23.45 -1.20
CA HIS A 189 -12.75 23.68 -2.42
C HIS A 189 -12.90 25.15 -2.76
N LYS A 190 -13.16 26.03 -1.77
CA LYS A 190 -13.38 27.44 -2.02
C LYS A 190 -12.09 28.18 -2.32
N LYS A 191 -11.96 28.68 -3.54
CA LYS A 191 -10.79 29.40 -4.06
C LYS A 191 -11.17 30.77 -4.59
N ARG A 192 -10.28 31.74 -4.45
CA ARG A 192 -10.40 33.06 -5.11
C ARG A 192 -9.70 33.02 -6.45
N TRP A 193 -10.45 33.21 -7.49
CA TRP A 193 -9.94 33.33 -8.86
C TRP A 193 -9.62 34.79 -9.23
N PRO A 194 -8.60 35.03 -10.12
CA PRO A 194 -7.86 34.00 -10.92
C PRO A 194 -6.68 33.31 -10.19
N GLY A 195 -6.27 33.76 -9.02
CA GLY A 195 -5.05 33.27 -8.37
C GLY A 195 -5.17 31.91 -7.66
N GLY A 196 -6.36 31.36 -7.51
CA GLY A 196 -6.57 30.07 -6.85
C GLY A 196 -6.29 30.07 -5.33
N HIS A 197 -6.13 31.22 -4.70
CA HIS A 197 -5.82 31.37 -3.28
C HIS A 197 -6.98 30.94 -2.39
N ARG A 198 -6.68 30.37 -1.22
CA ARG A 198 -7.63 29.91 -0.21
C ARG A 198 -7.60 30.84 1.00
N TYR A 199 -8.77 31.34 1.40
CA TYR A 199 -8.93 32.30 2.51
C TYR A 199 -10.05 31.91 3.47
N TRP A 200 -10.75 30.80 3.20
CA TRP A 200 -11.94 30.39 3.93
C TRP A 200 -11.67 29.09 4.68
N ARG A 201 -12.36 28.91 5.79
CA ARG A 201 -12.38 27.68 6.56
C ARG A 201 -13.53 26.78 6.11
N VAL A 202 -13.47 25.50 6.46
CA VAL A 202 -14.53 24.52 6.21
C VAL A 202 -15.87 25.03 6.74
N THR A 203 -15.88 25.69 7.93
CA THR A 203 -17.04 26.31 8.58
C THR A 203 -17.98 25.28 9.21
N GLY A 204 -18.31 24.21 8.51
CA GLY A 204 -19.14 23.11 8.97
C GLY A 204 -19.56 22.17 7.84
N PRO A 205 -20.15 21.01 8.18
CA PRO A 205 -20.67 20.07 7.20
C PRO A 205 -21.74 20.74 6.32
N ARG A 206 -21.64 20.56 5.00
CA ARG A 206 -22.65 21.00 4.01
C ARG A 206 -22.93 22.50 3.99
N VAL A 207 -21.97 23.33 4.44
CA VAL A 207 -22.07 24.78 4.33
C VAL A 207 -21.80 25.21 2.89
N ASP A 208 -22.71 26.00 2.31
CA ASP A 208 -22.58 26.50 0.94
C ASP A 208 -21.32 27.33 0.75
N MET A 209 -20.74 27.27 -0.44
CA MET A 209 -19.52 28.01 -0.79
C MET A 209 -19.64 29.55 -0.52
N GLY A 210 -20.85 30.09 -0.69
CA GLY A 210 -21.15 31.52 -0.40
C GLY A 210 -20.94 31.85 1.09
N ASP A 211 -21.33 30.95 1.98
CA ASP A 211 -21.45 31.17 3.43
C ASP A 211 -20.22 30.76 4.22
N LYS A 212 -19.17 30.25 3.57
CA LYS A 212 -17.94 29.88 4.25
C LYS A 212 -17.25 31.10 4.86
N LEU A 213 -16.87 30.96 6.15
CA LEU A 213 -16.27 32.00 6.95
C LEU A 213 -14.75 32.12 6.72
N PRO A 214 -14.14 33.27 7.06
CA PRO A 214 -12.69 33.45 6.96
C PRO A 214 -11.89 32.42 7.78
N TYR A 215 -10.75 32.02 7.26
CA TYR A 215 -9.80 31.14 7.93
C TYR A 215 -8.87 31.92 8.88
N TYR A 216 -8.65 31.38 10.07
CA TYR A 216 -7.76 31.94 11.08
C TYR A 216 -6.70 30.90 11.49
N PRO A 217 -5.43 31.07 11.08
CA PRO A 217 -4.36 30.07 11.33
C PRO A 217 -4.15 29.73 12.79
N GLN A 218 -4.33 30.71 13.70
CA GLN A 218 -4.15 30.49 15.13
C GLN A 218 -5.20 29.54 15.71
N GLN A 219 -6.46 29.68 15.30
CA GLN A 219 -7.54 28.78 15.71
C GLN A 219 -7.31 27.35 15.17
N ALA A 220 -6.87 27.24 13.93
CA ALA A 220 -6.52 25.96 13.34
C ALA A 220 -5.36 25.29 14.09
N ALA A 221 -4.31 26.04 14.44
CA ALA A 221 -3.16 25.49 15.18
C ALA A 221 -3.55 24.98 16.59
N GLU A 222 -4.46 25.65 17.29
CA GLU A 222 -5.00 25.18 18.57
C GLU A 222 -5.82 23.89 18.39
N ARG A 223 -6.64 23.83 17.32
CA ARG A 223 -7.45 22.65 17.00
C ARG A 223 -6.58 21.46 16.62
N VAL A 224 -5.49 21.66 15.87
CA VAL A 224 -4.49 20.64 15.55
C VAL A 224 -3.96 19.96 16.80
N LYS A 225 -3.60 20.73 17.83
CA LYS A 225 -3.10 20.17 19.10
C LYS A 225 -4.18 19.33 19.81
N ALA A 226 -5.42 19.81 19.83
CA ALA A 226 -6.54 19.07 20.42
C ALA A 226 -6.79 17.75 19.68
N HIS A 227 -6.78 17.76 18.34
CA HIS A 227 -6.95 16.56 17.51
C HIS A 227 -5.78 15.59 17.63
N ALA A 228 -4.54 16.07 17.77
CA ALA A 228 -3.40 15.20 18.01
C ALA A 228 -3.51 14.48 19.37
N GLY A 229 -3.92 15.17 20.44
CA GLY A 229 -4.19 14.55 21.73
C GLY A 229 -5.34 13.56 21.68
N ASN A 230 -6.42 13.87 20.98
CA ASN A 230 -7.54 12.95 20.76
C ASN A 230 -7.10 11.68 20.01
N PHE A 231 -6.30 11.81 18.97
CA PHE A 231 -5.79 10.66 18.21
C PHE A 231 -4.94 9.74 19.09
N ILE A 232 -4.03 10.29 19.89
CA ILE A 232 -3.21 9.52 20.83
C ILE A 232 -4.10 8.78 21.83
N HIS A 233 -5.15 9.43 22.33
CA HIS A 233 -6.13 8.77 23.20
C HIS A 233 -6.87 7.62 22.49
N LEU A 234 -7.30 7.81 21.25
CA LEU A 234 -7.94 6.74 20.47
C LEU A 234 -7.02 5.54 20.26
N VAL A 235 -5.74 5.79 19.94
CA VAL A 235 -4.72 4.73 19.82
C VAL A 235 -4.52 4.01 21.15
N TYR A 236 -4.40 4.73 22.26
CA TYR A 236 -4.28 4.13 23.57
C TYR A 236 -5.49 3.24 23.92
N GLU A 237 -6.71 3.72 23.69
CA GLU A 237 -7.94 2.97 23.93
C GLU A 237 -8.03 1.71 23.07
N ALA A 238 -7.54 1.77 21.81
CA ALA A 238 -7.50 0.62 20.94
C ALA A 238 -6.50 -0.45 21.41
N LEU A 239 -5.33 -0.04 21.88
CA LEU A 239 -4.24 -0.94 22.25
C LEU A 239 -4.31 -1.48 23.68
N LYS A 240 -4.96 -0.76 24.61
CA LYS A 240 -4.92 -1.10 26.05
C LYS A 240 -5.39 -2.50 26.40
N SER A 241 -6.32 -3.08 25.64
CA SER A 241 -6.85 -4.42 25.89
C SER A 241 -5.91 -5.54 25.40
N GLY A 242 -4.96 -5.21 24.54
CA GLY A 242 -4.00 -6.16 23.96
C GLY A 242 -2.63 -6.13 24.63
N PHE A 243 -2.43 -5.32 25.68
CA PHE A 243 -1.15 -5.28 26.37
C PHE A 243 -0.81 -6.61 27.01
N ASN A 244 0.25 -7.23 26.54
CA ASN A 244 0.90 -8.34 27.19
C ASN A 244 2.43 -8.15 27.11
N ASP A 245 3.16 -8.80 28.01
CA ASP A 245 4.61 -8.60 28.13
C ASP A 245 5.41 -9.30 27.03
N GLU A 246 4.81 -10.29 26.31
CA GLU A 246 5.52 -11.10 25.31
C GLU A 246 5.43 -10.51 23.92
N ILE A 247 4.23 -10.08 23.50
CA ILE A 247 3.98 -9.45 22.19
C ILE A 247 3.18 -8.19 22.44
N PRO A 248 3.83 -7.02 22.61
CA PRO A 248 3.12 -5.76 22.77
C PRO A 248 2.32 -5.45 21.50
N PRO A 249 1.10 -4.90 21.63
CA PRO A 249 0.29 -4.59 20.47
C PRO A 249 0.89 -3.44 19.67
N ILE A 250 0.73 -3.52 18.34
CA ILE A 250 1.09 -2.48 17.38
C ILE A 250 -0.15 -2.07 16.59
N LEU A 251 -0.35 -0.75 16.42
CA LEU A 251 -1.43 -0.21 15.59
C LEU A 251 -0.85 0.45 14.36
N CYS A 252 -1.36 0.07 13.18
CA CYS A 252 -1.00 0.66 11.91
C CYS A 252 -2.16 1.50 11.36
N SER A 253 -1.87 2.77 11.05
CA SER A 253 -2.81 3.72 10.45
C SER A 253 -2.23 4.23 9.13
N PRO A 254 -2.36 3.48 8.04
CA PRO A 254 -1.90 3.92 6.72
C PRO A 254 -2.86 4.98 6.15
N PHE A 255 -2.27 6.01 5.55
CA PHE A 255 -2.99 7.11 4.91
C PHE A 255 -2.30 7.48 3.60
N ASP A 256 -3.11 7.92 2.63
CA ASP A 256 -2.59 8.51 1.40
C ASP A 256 -1.86 9.82 1.70
N ALA A 257 -0.68 9.99 1.08
CA ALA A 257 0.19 11.12 1.38
C ALA A 257 -0.41 12.48 0.99
N GLU A 258 -1.22 12.53 -0.06
CA GLU A 258 -1.87 13.76 -0.52
C GLU A 258 -2.90 14.31 0.47
N LEU A 259 -3.40 13.50 1.40
CA LEU A 259 -4.25 13.99 2.47
C LEU A 259 -3.53 15.10 3.26
N PHE A 260 -2.23 14.93 3.52
CA PHE A 260 -1.44 15.82 4.37
C PHE A 260 -0.83 16.98 3.59
N GLY A 261 -1.45 18.16 3.73
CA GLY A 261 -1.01 19.39 3.08
C GLY A 261 -1.73 19.70 1.76
N HIS A 262 -2.30 18.71 1.05
CA HIS A 262 -3.11 18.92 -0.14
C HIS A 262 -4.60 18.98 0.17
N TRP A 263 -5.21 17.88 0.59
CA TRP A 263 -6.62 17.82 0.99
C TRP A 263 -6.86 18.47 2.36
N TRP A 264 -5.99 18.19 3.31
CA TRP A 264 -6.01 18.74 4.66
C TRP A 264 -4.75 19.56 4.90
N PHE A 265 -4.87 20.88 4.78
CA PHE A 265 -3.75 21.83 4.84
C PHE A 265 -2.97 21.71 6.15
N GLU A 266 -3.65 21.49 7.27
CA GLU A 266 -3.05 21.38 8.61
C GLU A 266 -2.51 19.96 8.91
N GLY A 267 -2.73 18.98 8.03
CA GLY A 267 -2.29 17.59 8.22
C GLY A 267 -0.83 17.43 8.61
N PRO A 268 0.15 18.10 7.97
CA PRO A 268 1.55 18.03 8.38
C PRO A 268 1.80 18.54 9.81
N LEU A 269 1.09 19.59 10.23
CA LEU A 269 1.18 20.11 11.60
C LEU A 269 0.58 19.15 12.63
N TRP A 270 -0.45 18.41 12.24
CA TRP A 270 -1.06 17.37 13.05
C TRP A 270 -0.09 16.19 13.27
N LEU A 271 0.57 15.72 12.22
CA LEU A 271 1.62 14.69 12.33
C LEU A 271 2.76 15.14 13.25
N GLU A 272 3.22 16.39 13.09
CA GLU A 272 4.21 16.98 13.99
C GLU A 272 3.73 17.00 15.44
N ALA A 273 2.49 17.40 15.68
CA ALA A 273 1.93 17.49 17.03
C ALA A 273 1.82 16.10 17.68
N ILE A 274 1.46 15.04 16.94
CA ILE A 274 1.46 13.67 17.45
C ILE A 274 2.87 13.26 17.85
N ALA A 275 3.85 13.44 16.97
CA ALA A 275 5.23 13.06 17.26
C ALA A 275 5.80 13.78 18.48
N ARG A 276 5.52 15.08 18.62
CA ARG A 276 5.93 15.88 19.81
C ARG A 276 5.24 15.41 21.07
N ASN A 277 3.92 15.23 21.04
CA ASN A 277 3.17 14.79 22.22
C ASN A 277 3.67 13.42 22.71
N LEU A 278 3.86 12.45 21.81
CA LEU A 278 4.37 11.12 22.17
C LEU A 278 5.81 11.19 22.72
N HIS A 279 6.66 12.07 22.16
CA HIS A 279 8.01 12.27 22.68
C HIS A 279 7.99 12.87 24.09
N ASP A 280 7.19 13.90 24.30
CA ASP A 280 7.07 14.59 25.60
C ASP A 280 6.41 13.69 26.65
N GLU A 281 5.41 12.89 26.28
CA GLU A 281 4.76 11.91 27.16
C GLU A 281 5.72 10.79 27.56
N ASN A 282 6.54 10.29 26.65
CA ASN A 282 7.56 9.29 26.95
C ASN A 282 8.64 9.84 27.90
N ALA A 283 8.99 11.10 27.78
CA ALA A 283 9.84 11.78 28.75
C ALA A 283 9.16 11.93 30.14
N GLY A 284 7.82 11.99 30.17
CA GLY A 284 6.99 12.07 31.37
C GLY A 284 6.36 10.76 31.84
N GLY A 285 6.36 9.69 31.05
CA GLY A 285 5.87 8.34 31.43
C GLY A 285 4.35 8.15 31.42
N ALA A 286 3.57 8.96 30.70
CA ALA A 286 2.12 9.02 30.87
C ALA A 286 1.32 7.91 30.14
N THR A 287 1.58 7.60 28.85
CA THR A 287 0.79 6.59 28.11
C THR A 287 1.53 5.29 27.83
N GLY A 288 2.85 5.31 27.81
CA GLY A 288 3.67 4.16 27.39
C GLY A 288 3.63 3.89 25.86
N LEU A 289 2.93 4.71 25.06
CA LEU A 289 2.90 4.59 23.62
C LEU A 289 4.21 5.08 23.01
N GLN A 290 4.67 4.40 21.97
CA GLN A 290 5.89 4.74 21.23
C GLN A 290 5.63 4.65 19.73
N LEU A 291 6.22 5.57 18.96
CA LEU A 291 6.35 5.41 17.53
C LEU A 291 7.45 4.39 17.25
N ILE A 292 7.16 3.42 16.41
CA ILE A 292 8.08 2.37 15.99
C ILE A 292 7.88 2.10 14.50
N SER A 293 8.96 1.80 13.79
CA SER A 293 8.81 1.30 12.41
C SER A 293 8.39 -0.18 12.41
N CYS A 294 7.73 -0.61 11.33
CA CYS A 294 7.35 -2.02 11.18
C CYS A 294 8.56 -2.94 11.20
N ALA A 295 9.64 -2.56 10.54
CA ALA A 295 10.87 -3.34 10.54
C ALA A 295 11.48 -3.48 11.95
N GLU A 296 11.57 -2.40 12.71
CA GLU A 296 12.08 -2.43 14.08
C GLU A 296 11.21 -3.30 14.99
N TYR A 297 9.88 -3.22 14.82
CA TYR A 297 8.96 -4.08 15.55
C TYR A 297 9.22 -5.56 15.23
N LEU A 298 9.36 -5.92 13.96
CA LEU A 298 9.62 -7.29 13.52
C LEU A 298 11.00 -7.83 13.95
N ASP A 299 11.98 -6.96 14.14
CA ASP A 299 13.30 -7.34 14.69
C ASP A 299 13.24 -7.62 16.20
N THR A 300 12.27 -7.01 16.88
CA THR A 300 12.18 -7.05 18.35
C THR A 300 11.19 -8.11 18.85
N TYR A 301 10.05 -8.28 18.15
CA TYR A 301 8.94 -9.07 18.62
C TYR A 301 8.55 -10.17 17.63
N PRO A 302 8.08 -11.34 18.11
CA PRO A 302 7.61 -12.42 17.25
C PRO A 302 6.27 -12.04 16.57
N ARG A 303 5.93 -12.77 15.49
CA ARG A 303 4.63 -12.73 14.84
C ARG A 303 3.66 -13.62 15.58
N ALA A 304 2.38 -13.27 15.56
CA ALA A 304 1.32 -13.98 16.29
C ALA A 304 0.96 -15.37 15.72
N GLY A 305 1.45 -15.70 14.53
CA GLY A 305 1.24 -17.00 13.89
C GLY A 305 1.05 -16.89 12.39
N PHE A 306 0.52 -17.95 11.76
CA PHE A 306 0.20 -18.00 10.34
C PHE A 306 -1.31 -17.83 10.13
N ILE A 307 -1.69 -17.10 9.10
CA ILE A 307 -3.09 -16.94 8.66
C ILE A 307 -3.21 -17.16 7.15
N ALA A 308 -4.31 -17.74 6.72
CA ALA A 308 -4.73 -17.78 5.32
C ALA A 308 -5.82 -16.74 5.10
N MET A 309 -5.56 -15.80 4.21
CA MET A 309 -6.49 -14.73 3.89
C MET A 309 -7.19 -15.01 2.56
N HIS A 310 -8.42 -14.53 2.40
CA HIS A 310 -9.11 -14.49 1.13
C HIS A 310 -8.68 -13.27 0.29
N GLU A 311 -9.17 -13.18 -0.94
CA GLU A 311 -8.95 -12.02 -1.81
C GLU A 311 -9.70 -10.80 -1.30
N GLY A 312 -9.08 -9.62 -1.34
CA GLY A 312 -9.71 -8.38 -0.94
C GLY A 312 -8.82 -7.15 -1.08
N SER A 313 -9.36 -6.00 -0.70
CA SER A 313 -8.70 -4.69 -0.75
C SER A 313 -9.28 -3.74 0.29
N TRP A 314 -8.81 -2.50 0.36
CA TRP A 314 -9.46 -1.47 1.17
C TRP A 314 -10.55 -0.68 0.41
N GLY A 315 -10.86 -1.12 -0.81
CA GLY A 315 -11.92 -0.54 -1.63
C GLY A 315 -13.32 -0.79 -1.10
N ALA A 316 -14.32 -0.35 -1.87
CA ALA A 316 -15.73 -0.53 -1.52
C ALA A 316 -16.04 -2.02 -1.25
N GLU A 317 -16.72 -2.28 -0.14
CA GLU A 317 -17.12 -3.64 0.31
C GLU A 317 -15.92 -4.60 0.53
N GLY A 318 -14.70 -4.06 0.62
CA GLY A 318 -13.50 -4.87 0.83
C GLY A 318 -13.05 -5.69 -0.38
N ALA A 319 -13.61 -5.46 -1.56
CA ALA A 319 -13.36 -6.26 -2.76
C ALA A 319 -12.86 -5.41 -3.95
N ASN A 320 -12.94 -5.96 -5.17
CA ASN A 320 -12.32 -5.39 -6.36
C ASN A 320 -13.22 -4.39 -7.13
N GLN A 321 -14.44 -4.08 -6.65
CA GLN A 321 -15.44 -3.33 -7.43
C GLN A 321 -15.00 -1.93 -7.84
N VAL A 322 -14.10 -1.30 -7.12
CA VAL A 322 -13.56 0.02 -7.50
C VAL A 322 -12.77 -0.08 -8.80
N TRP A 323 -12.03 -1.17 -8.99
CA TRP A 323 -11.13 -1.37 -10.14
C TRP A 323 -11.74 -2.23 -11.24
N MET A 324 -12.70 -3.12 -10.92
CA MET A 324 -13.37 -3.99 -11.87
C MET A 324 -14.89 -3.87 -11.73
N ASN A 325 -15.50 -3.11 -12.61
CA ASN A 325 -16.94 -2.91 -12.70
C ASN A 325 -17.35 -2.63 -14.17
N PRO A 326 -18.63 -2.48 -14.50
CA PRO A 326 -19.08 -2.24 -15.88
C PRO A 326 -18.45 -1.01 -16.54
N GLU A 327 -18.03 0.01 -15.77
CA GLU A 327 -17.44 1.23 -16.32
C GLU A 327 -15.94 1.11 -16.57
N THR A 328 -15.25 0.17 -15.89
CA THR A 328 -13.79 0.01 -15.96
C THR A 328 -13.34 -1.29 -16.62
N SER A 329 -14.21 -2.29 -16.75
CA SER A 329 -13.89 -3.61 -17.29
C SER A 329 -13.28 -3.57 -18.70
N TRP A 330 -13.62 -2.56 -19.51
CA TRP A 330 -13.05 -2.37 -20.85
C TRP A 330 -11.52 -2.14 -20.81
N THR A 331 -10.96 -1.55 -19.76
CA THR A 331 -9.52 -1.33 -19.64
C THR A 331 -8.76 -2.66 -19.62
N TYR A 332 -9.28 -3.65 -18.95
CA TYR A 332 -8.66 -4.98 -18.84
C TYR A 332 -8.72 -5.76 -20.17
N THR A 333 -9.65 -5.43 -21.06
CA THR A 333 -9.66 -6.01 -22.41
C THR A 333 -8.44 -5.60 -23.24
N HIS A 334 -7.73 -4.54 -22.84
CA HIS A 334 -6.47 -4.07 -23.40
C HIS A 334 -5.26 -4.54 -22.60
N ILE A 335 -5.35 -4.51 -21.25
CA ILE A 335 -4.25 -4.89 -20.36
C ILE A 335 -3.86 -6.35 -20.55
N TYR A 336 -4.81 -7.29 -20.53
CA TYR A 336 -4.49 -8.72 -20.59
C TYR A 336 -3.77 -9.13 -21.89
N PRO A 337 -4.19 -8.71 -23.10
CA PRO A 337 -3.43 -8.99 -24.31
C PRO A 337 -2.04 -8.35 -24.31
N ALA A 338 -1.87 -7.17 -23.70
CA ALA A 338 -0.57 -6.49 -23.61
C ALA A 338 0.39 -7.26 -22.69
N GLU A 339 -0.08 -7.72 -21.53
CA GLU A 339 0.70 -8.57 -20.61
C GLU A 339 1.14 -9.88 -21.28
N LEU A 340 0.19 -10.59 -21.91
CA LEU A 340 0.46 -11.85 -22.60
C LEU A 340 1.48 -11.65 -23.73
N TYR A 341 1.31 -10.63 -24.56
CA TYR A 341 2.25 -10.30 -25.63
C TYR A 341 3.66 -10.00 -25.06
N THR A 342 3.74 -9.17 -24.03
CA THR A 342 5.02 -8.81 -23.42
C THR A 342 5.72 -10.04 -22.84
N ARG A 343 4.98 -10.90 -22.13
CA ARG A 343 5.50 -12.17 -21.60
C ARG A 343 6.07 -13.03 -22.73
N ASP A 344 5.33 -13.20 -23.81
CA ASP A 344 5.71 -14.08 -24.91
C ASP A 344 6.97 -13.57 -25.63
N VAL A 345 7.04 -12.27 -25.97
CA VAL A 345 8.23 -11.71 -26.65
C VAL A 345 9.45 -11.65 -25.73
N CYS A 346 9.25 -11.40 -24.45
CA CYS A 346 10.33 -11.45 -23.46
C CYS A 346 10.87 -12.85 -23.29
N THR A 347 10.00 -13.88 -23.34
CA THR A 347 10.36 -15.31 -23.23
C THR A 347 11.14 -15.78 -24.45
N VAL A 348 10.71 -15.47 -25.68
CA VAL A 348 11.45 -15.74 -26.91
C VAL A 348 12.86 -15.14 -26.85
N GLY A 349 13.00 -13.94 -26.32
CA GLY A 349 14.28 -13.37 -25.91
C GLY A 349 15.14 -12.78 -27.01
N HIS A 350 14.67 -12.66 -28.26
CA HIS A 350 15.42 -12.07 -29.38
C HIS A 350 15.90 -10.64 -29.10
N TRP A 351 15.21 -9.91 -28.24
CA TRP A 351 15.58 -8.56 -27.79
C TRP A 351 16.98 -8.49 -27.15
N ARG A 352 17.50 -9.61 -26.61
CA ARG A 352 18.82 -9.68 -25.97
C ARG A 352 19.96 -9.59 -26.98
N ASN A 353 19.68 -9.83 -28.26
CA ASN A 353 20.71 -9.95 -29.31
C ASN A 353 21.32 -8.60 -29.73
N SER A 354 20.69 -7.47 -29.37
CA SER A 354 21.20 -6.14 -29.72
C SER A 354 20.81 -5.08 -28.70
N ALA A 355 21.61 -4.02 -28.62
CA ALA A 355 21.30 -2.84 -27.79
C ALA A 355 19.98 -2.17 -28.22
N LEU A 356 19.70 -2.14 -29.54
CA LEU A 356 18.47 -1.56 -30.06
C LEU A 356 17.25 -2.42 -29.70
N GLY A 357 17.35 -3.74 -29.82
CA GLY A 357 16.29 -4.66 -29.38
C GLY A 357 15.98 -4.49 -27.88
N LYS A 358 17.03 -4.38 -27.06
CA LYS A 358 16.86 -4.11 -25.62
C LYS A 358 16.17 -2.76 -25.38
N ARG A 359 16.56 -1.70 -26.09
CA ARG A 359 15.96 -0.36 -25.97
C ARG A 359 14.46 -0.37 -26.29
N ILE A 360 14.07 -1.00 -27.42
CA ILE A 360 12.66 -1.13 -27.81
C ILE A 360 11.87 -1.88 -26.73
N MET A 361 12.40 -3.02 -26.27
CA MET A 361 11.73 -3.85 -25.28
C MET A 361 11.61 -3.16 -23.92
N GLN A 362 12.61 -2.36 -23.52
CA GLN A 362 12.51 -1.54 -22.32
C GLN A 362 11.35 -0.53 -22.40
N GLN A 363 11.16 0.11 -23.57
CA GLN A 363 10.02 1.03 -23.72
C GLN A 363 8.69 0.28 -23.74
N LEU A 364 8.60 -0.88 -24.38
CA LEU A 364 7.40 -1.71 -24.34
C LEU A 364 6.98 -2.05 -22.90
N CYS A 365 7.95 -2.48 -22.09
CA CYS A 365 7.71 -2.80 -20.68
C CYS A 365 7.30 -1.56 -19.84
N ARG A 366 7.82 -0.37 -20.15
CA ARG A 366 7.40 0.88 -19.48
C ARG A 366 5.95 1.22 -19.77
N GLU A 367 5.57 1.15 -21.06
CA GLU A 367 4.18 1.43 -21.47
C GLU A 367 3.21 0.43 -20.84
N LEU A 368 3.59 -0.85 -20.74
CA LEU A 368 2.79 -1.85 -20.03
C LEU A 368 2.61 -1.47 -18.56
N LEU A 369 3.68 -1.18 -17.82
CA LEU A 369 3.57 -0.78 -16.41
C LEU A 369 2.69 0.47 -16.24
N LEU A 370 2.81 1.46 -17.13
CA LEU A 370 1.98 2.68 -17.08
C LEU A 370 0.52 2.40 -17.42
N LEU A 371 0.26 1.45 -18.31
CA LEU A 371 -1.09 0.98 -18.65
C LEU A 371 -1.75 0.27 -17.47
N GLU A 372 -0.98 -0.47 -16.65
CA GLU A 372 -1.42 -1.24 -15.50
C GLU A 372 -1.74 -0.38 -14.25
N SER A 373 -1.49 0.93 -14.26
CA SER A 373 -1.72 1.79 -13.08
C SER A 373 -3.19 1.76 -12.65
N SER A 374 -3.43 1.47 -11.38
CA SER A 374 -4.78 1.35 -10.79
C SER A 374 -5.53 2.68 -10.69
N ASP A 375 -4.81 3.80 -10.77
CA ASP A 375 -5.40 5.13 -10.75
C ASP A 375 -6.37 5.37 -11.90
N TRP A 376 -6.15 4.74 -13.06
CA TRP A 376 -7.05 4.90 -14.19
C TRP A 376 -8.46 4.41 -13.84
N GLN A 377 -8.59 3.19 -13.34
CA GLN A 377 -9.88 2.61 -12.96
C GLN A 377 -10.48 3.35 -11.76
N PHE A 378 -9.66 3.73 -10.78
CA PHE A 378 -10.10 4.51 -9.62
C PHE A 378 -10.74 5.85 -10.03
N LEU A 379 -10.06 6.64 -10.87
CA LEU A 379 -10.56 7.93 -11.34
C LEU A 379 -11.80 7.81 -12.24
N ILE A 380 -11.91 6.73 -13.03
CA ILE A 380 -13.10 6.43 -13.83
C ILE A 380 -14.28 6.11 -12.91
N THR A 381 -14.10 5.22 -11.95
CA THR A 381 -15.16 4.77 -11.02
C THR A 381 -15.65 5.91 -10.14
N THR A 382 -14.73 6.69 -9.57
CA THR A 382 -15.09 7.80 -8.67
C THR A 382 -15.60 9.03 -9.42
N GLY A 383 -15.35 9.14 -10.72
CA GLY A 383 -15.67 10.32 -11.51
C GLY A 383 -14.83 11.55 -11.18
N ALA A 384 -13.81 11.42 -10.34
CA ALA A 384 -12.99 12.55 -9.87
C ALA A 384 -12.23 13.25 -11.01
N ALA A 385 -11.77 12.47 -12.00
CA ALA A 385 -11.11 12.97 -13.21
C ALA A 385 -11.24 11.95 -14.36
N ARG A 386 -12.46 11.52 -14.66
CA ARG A 386 -12.77 10.44 -15.59
C ARG A 386 -12.14 10.66 -16.97
N ASP A 387 -12.43 11.79 -17.60
CA ASP A 387 -11.93 12.10 -18.95
C ASP A 387 -10.40 12.07 -19.01
N TYR A 388 -9.75 12.56 -17.97
CA TYR A 388 -8.28 12.52 -17.86
C TYR A 388 -7.79 11.08 -17.79
N ALA A 389 -8.39 10.25 -16.95
CA ALA A 389 -7.99 8.85 -16.79
C ALA A 389 -8.18 8.04 -18.08
N GLU A 390 -9.33 8.20 -18.76
CA GLU A 390 -9.60 7.55 -20.03
C GLU A 390 -8.58 7.96 -21.11
N ILE A 391 -8.28 9.26 -21.24
CA ILE A 391 -7.29 9.78 -22.18
C ILE A 391 -5.89 9.23 -21.87
N ARG A 392 -5.49 9.22 -20.59
CA ARG A 392 -4.17 8.72 -20.19
C ARG A 392 -4.04 7.22 -20.45
N PHE A 393 -5.04 6.44 -20.05
CA PHE A 393 -5.08 5.00 -20.31
C PHE A 393 -4.94 4.70 -21.80
N LEU A 394 -5.77 5.33 -22.65
CA LEU A 394 -5.71 5.15 -24.11
C LEU A 394 -4.38 5.60 -24.69
N THR A 395 -3.79 6.69 -24.17
CA THR A 395 -2.46 7.13 -24.61
C THR A 395 -1.41 6.06 -24.38
N HIS A 396 -1.36 5.42 -23.20
CA HIS A 396 -0.41 4.35 -22.92
C HIS A 396 -0.70 3.08 -23.72
N ASN A 397 -1.98 2.76 -23.94
CA ASN A 397 -2.37 1.67 -24.83
C ASN A 397 -1.91 1.89 -26.28
N ASP A 398 -2.11 3.09 -26.81
CA ASP A 398 -1.69 3.44 -28.17
C ASP A 398 -0.16 3.40 -28.31
N GLN A 399 0.56 3.97 -27.34
CA GLN A 399 2.03 3.93 -27.29
C GLN A 399 2.56 2.50 -27.15
N PHE A 400 1.95 1.67 -26.32
CA PHE A 400 2.27 0.25 -26.25
C PHE A 400 2.15 -0.42 -27.61
N ASN A 401 1.05 -0.19 -28.31
CA ASN A 401 0.81 -0.77 -29.64
C ASN A 401 1.76 -0.21 -30.71
N GLU A 402 2.13 1.07 -30.66
CA GLU A 402 3.14 1.65 -31.53
C GLU A 402 4.53 1.02 -31.29
N VAL A 403 4.96 0.89 -30.03
CA VAL A 403 6.24 0.24 -29.69
C VAL A 403 6.22 -1.25 -30.08
N LYS A 404 5.08 -1.93 -29.90
CA LYS A 404 4.86 -3.30 -30.39
C LYS A 404 5.07 -3.39 -31.90
N ALA A 405 4.48 -2.48 -32.69
CA ALA A 405 4.66 -2.44 -34.13
C ALA A 405 6.12 -2.13 -34.55
N ILE A 406 6.79 -1.23 -33.84
CA ILE A 406 8.23 -0.96 -34.03
C ILE A 406 9.05 -2.23 -33.75
N TRP A 407 8.75 -2.97 -32.68
CA TRP A 407 9.40 -4.25 -32.37
C TRP A 407 9.23 -5.27 -33.47
N GLN A 408 8.01 -5.50 -33.95
CA GLN A 408 7.70 -6.47 -35.00
C GLN A 408 8.43 -6.12 -36.30
N SER A 409 8.49 -4.84 -36.67
CA SER A 409 9.25 -4.35 -37.83
C SER A 409 10.75 -4.59 -37.67
N PHE A 410 11.29 -4.26 -36.47
CA PHE A 410 12.69 -4.48 -36.14
C PHE A 410 13.06 -5.97 -36.14
N GLU A 411 12.24 -6.81 -35.54
CA GLU A 411 12.48 -8.29 -35.55
C GLU A 411 12.56 -8.87 -36.94
N SER A 412 11.79 -8.33 -37.89
CA SER A 412 11.79 -8.77 -39.30
C SER A 412 12.96 -8.19 -40.11
N ALA A 413 13.31 -6.92 -39.87
CA ALA A 413 14.25 -6.18 -40.74
C ALA A 413 15.66 -6.02 -40.11
N GLY A 414 15.81 -6.19 -38.81
CA GLY A 414 17.05 -5.98 -38.06
C GLY A 414 17.46 -4.52 -37.87
N VAL A 415 16.70 -3.57 -38.42
CA VAL A 415 16.96 -2.13 -38.36
C VAL A 415 15.66 -1.36 -38.24
N LEU A 416 15.74 -0.14 -37.68
CA LEU A 416 14.65 0.83 -37.67
C LEU A 416 14.79 1.81 -38.83
N THR A 417 13.67 2.23 -39.40
CA THR A 417 13.63 3.45 -40.20
C THR A 417 13.86 4.69 -39.32
N LYS A 418 14.31 5.79 -39.94
CA LYS A 418 14.46 7.05 -39.19
C LYS A 418 13.16 7.47 -38.48
N ALA A 419 12.02 7.33 -39.14
CA ALA A 419 10.72 7.69 -38.55
C ALA A 419 10.38 6.83 -37.32
N GLN A 420 10.69 5.54 -37.35
CA GLN A 420 10.49 4.64 -36.20
C GLN A 420 11.42 4.99 -35.03
N ASP A 421 12.69 5.30 -35.30
CA ASP A 421 13.65 5.70 -34.27
C ASP A 421 13.28 7.06 -33.64
N ASP A 422 12.93 8.05 -34.48
CA ASP A 422 12.44 9.35 -34.01
C ASP A 422 11.18 9.20 -33.14
N ARG A 423 10.23 8.35 -33.54
CA ARG A 423 9.00 8.10 -32.77
C ARG A 423 9.27 7.37 -31.45
N LEU A 424 10.14 6.38 -31.46
CA LEU A 424 10.56 5.70 -30.24
C LEU A 424 11.21 6.69 -29.26
N ALA A 425 12.09 7.54 -29.74
CA ALA A 425 12.76 8.57 -28.94
C ALA A 425 11.76 9.58 -28.35
N GLU A 426 10.71 9.95 -29.08
CA GLU A 426 9.65 10.82 -28.60
C GLU A 426 8.87 10.17 -27.42
N ILE A 427 8.53 8.89 -27.54
CA ILE A 427 7.85 8.14 -26.49
C ILE A 427 8.75 8.02 -25.25
N GLU A 428 10.03 7.65 -25.44
CA GLU A 428 11.01 7.56 -24.36
C GLU A 428 11.20 8.89 -23.61
N LEU A 429 11.18 10.02 -24.33
CA LEU A 429 11.30 11.35 -23.71
C LEU A 429 10.10 11.68 -22.83
N ARG A 430 8.91 11.28 -23.24
CA ARG A 430 7.67 11.53 -22.51
C ARG A 430 7.51 10.61 -21.30
N ASP A 431 7.75 9.31 -21.50
CA ASP A 431 7.47 8.26 -20.53
C ASP A 431 8.74 7.51 -20.09
N GLY A 432 9.81 8.27 -19.82
CA GLY A 432 11.15 7.78 -19.47
C GLY A 432 11.31 7.31 -18.01
N VAL A 433 10.24 6.81 -17.36
CA VAL A 433 10.31 6.23 -16.01
C VAL A 433 11.12 4.92 -16.02
N PHE A 434 11.63 4.51 -14.87
CA PHE A 434 12.38 3.26 -14.69
C PHE A 434 13.49 3.08 -15.76
N PRO A 435 14.51 3.95 -15.79
CA PRO A 435 15.51 3.95 -16.86
C PRO A 435 16.25 2.62 -17.02
N ASP A 436 16.36 1.85 -15.92
CA ASP A 436 17.04 0.55 -15.90
C ASP A 436 16.06 -0.65 -15.92
N ILE A 437 14.81 -0.44 -16.38
CA ILE A 437 13.81 -1.50 -16.44
C ILE A 437 14.35 -2.75 -17.14
N ASN A 438 14.11 -3.91 -16.52
CA ASN A 438 14.60 -5.19 -17.00
C ASN A 438 13.49 -6.00 -17.68
N PRO A 439 13.48 -6.12 -19.03
CA PRO A 439 12.49 -6.95 -19.72
C PRO A 439 12.54 -8.43 -19.33
N GLY A 440 13.62 -8.89 -18.73
CA GLY A 440 13.74 -10.24 -18.19
C GLY A 440 12.75 -10.58 -17.07
N LEU A 441 12.11 -9.58 -16.48
CA LEU A 441 11.07 -9.77 -15.45
C LEU A 441 9.80 -10.41 -16.00
N TRP A 442 9.52 -10.26 -17.30
CA TRP A 442 8.35 -10.84 -17.98
C TRP A 442 8.62 -12.18 -18.66
N VAL A 443 9.79 -12.80 -18.44
CA VAL A 443 10.07 -14.14 -18.99
C VAL A 443 9.22 -15.18 -18.27
N ALA A 444 8.44 -15.96 -19.03
CA ALA A 444 7.54 -16.97 -18.48
C ALA A 444 8.26 -17.97 -17.55
N GLY A 445 7.74 -18.15 -16.35
CA GLY A 445 8.25 -19.08 -15.37
C GLY A 445 9.65 -18.77 -14.82
N ALA A 446 10.22 -17.61 -15.15
CA ALA A 446 11.52 -17.20 -14.60
C ALA A 446 11.39 -16.97 -13.11
N LYS A 447 12.07 -17.84 -12.32
CA LYS A 447 12.36 -17.52 -10.91
C LYS A 447 13.33 -16.34 -10.91
N GLN A 448 12.86 -15.21 -10.42
CA GLN A 448 13.72 -14.04 -10.34
C GLN A 448 14.88 -14.32 -9.37
N PRO A 449 16.15 -14.08 -9.77
CA PRO A 449 17.23 -14.13 -8.80
C PRO A 449 16.95 -13.10 -7.72
N ARG A 450 17.11 -13.49 -6.47
CA ARG A 450 17.05 -12.54 -5.35
C ARG A 450 18.02 -11.38 -5.62
N PRO A 451 17.71 -10.17 -5.18
CA PRO A 451 18.66 -9.07 -5.26
C PRO A 451 19.95 -9.55 -4.58
N GLU A 452 21.09 -9.46 -5.28
CA GLU A 452 22.37 -9.59 -4.60
C GLU A 452 22.45 -8.41 -3.62
N ILE A 453 22.15 -8.67 -2.35
CA ILE A 453 22.50 -7.77 -1.27
C ILE A 453 24.02 -7.73 -1.31
N ALA A 454 24.59 -6.65 -1.84
CA ALA A 454 26.03 -6.45 -1.79
C ALA A 454 26.46 -6.73 -0.35
N ALA A 455 27.33 -7.72 -0.18
CA ALA A 455 27.80 -8.22 1.11
C ALA A 455 28.62 -7.13 1.81
N SER A 456 27.95 -6.12 2.35
CA SER A 456 28.55 -5.03 3.12
C SER A 456 28.04 -4.98 4.57
N ILE A 457 27.34 -6.02 5.01
CA ILE A 457 27.09 -6.20 6.45
C ILE A 457 27.55 -7.62 6.78
N GLY A 458 28.68 -7.71 7.47
CA GLY A 458 29.18 -8.98 7.98
C GLY A 458 28.08 -9.68 8.76
N SER A 459 27.84 -10.95 8.42
CA SER A 459 26.96 -11.82 9.16
C SER A 459 27.23 -11.64 10.65
N PRO A 460 26.23 -11.35 11.49
CA PRO A 460 26.46 -11.42 12.92
C PRO A 460 26.78 -12.88 13.22
N GLN A 461 28.03 -13.15 13.58
CA GLN A 461 28.38 -14.42 14.20
C GLN A 461 27.50 -14.54 15.45
N LEU A 462 26.72 -15.59 15.53
CA LEU A 462 26.04 -16.07 16.73
C LEU A 462 27.10 -16.49 17.78
N ASN A 463 27.81 -15.52 18.34
CA ASN A 463 28.70 -15.73 19.48
C ASN A 463 28.60 -14.49 20.37
N GLY A 464 27.92 -14.67 21.48
CA GLY A 464 27.94 -13.73 22.61
C GLY A 464 26.79 -12.72 22.59
N ALA A 465 25.72 -13.04 23.31
CA ALA A 465 24.70 -12.07 23.67
C ALA A 465 25.37 -10.86 24.36
N PRO A 466 25.21 -9.63 23.85
CA PRO A 466 25.51 -8.47 24.65
C PRO A 466 24.40 -8.36 25.72
N SER A 467 24.78 -8.36 26.97
CA SER A 467 23.88 -8.01 28.06
C SER A 467 23.43 -6.57 27.87
N LYS A 468 22.32 -6.37 27.17
CA LYS A 468 21.58 -5.12 27.22
C LYS A 468 20.81 -5.15 28.52
N THR A 469 21.14 -4.26 29.43
CA THR A 469 20.32 -3.90 30.58
C THR A 469 18.89 -3.68 30.04
N PRO A 470 17.88 -4.39 30.59
CA PRO A 470 16.51 -4.20 30.12
C PRO A 470 16.15 -2.71 30.32
N ALA A 471 15.63 -2.09 29.28
CA ALA A 471 14.92 -0.83 29.42
C ALA A 471 13.89 -1.03 30.55
N SER A 472 13.83 -0.07 31.48
CA SER A 472 12.97 -0.10 32.64
C SER A 472 11.55 -0.50 32.22
N LYS A 473 11.00 -1.55 32.86
CA LYS A 473 9.62 -2.02 32.64
C LYS A 473 8.67 -0.84 32.61
N PRO A 474 7.72 -0.76 31.68
CA PRO A 474 6.69 0.26 31.71
C PRO A 474 5.94 0.18 33.03
N ARG A 475 5.96 1.25 33.78
CA ARG A 475 5.20 1.37 35.01
C ARG A 475 3.76 1.66 34.65
N ILE A 476 2.86 0.73 34.94
CA ILE A 476 1.41 1.00 34.89
C ILE A 476 1.13 2.13 35.91
N VAL A 477 0.82 3.30 35.36
CA VAL A 477 0.40 4.44 36.21
C VAL A 477 -1.09 4.28 36.46
N SER A 478 -1.47 4.39 37.74
CA SER A 478 -2.86 4.26 38.19
C SER A 478 -3.80 5.24 37.50
N ASN A 479 -5.03 4.81 37.28
CA ASN A 479 -6.14 5.47 36.56
C ASN A 479 -6.41 6.96 36.90
N GLU A 480 -5.86 7.51 37.97
CA GLU A 480 -6.19 8.88 38.43
C GLU A 480 -5.57 9.99 37.53
N ALA A 481 -4.41 9.76 36.91
CA ALA A 481 -3.78 10.76 36.05
C ALA A 481 -4.46 10.83 34.68
N VAL A 482 -4.93 9.66 34.14
CA VAL A 482 -5.64 9.57 32.86
C VAL A 482 -7.03 10.19 32.94
N THR A 483 -7.69 10.11 34.11
CA THR A 483 -9.04 10.65 34.32
C THR A 483 -9.10 12.17 34.27
N ARG A 484 -8.03 12.86 34.66
CA ARG A 484 -7.99 14.35 34.61
C ARG A 484 -7.84 14.89 33.19
N THR A 485 -7.08 14.23 32.35
CA THR A 485 -6.91 14.63 30.94
C THR A 485 -8.18 14.29 30.11
N ALA A 486 -8.82 13.16 30.38
CA ALA A 486 -10.09 12.77 29.78
C ALA A 486 -11.26 13.70 30.13
N ALA A 487 -11.30 14.22 31.36
CA ALA A 487 -12.36 15.12 31.83
C ALA A 487 -12.31 16.51 31.15
N ASP A 488 -11.13 16.98 30.75
CA ASP A 488 -10.99 18.23 29.99
C ASP A 488 -11.34 18.10 28.52
N ILE A 489 -11.27 16.87 27.99
CA ILE A 489 -11.59 16.58 26.57
C ILE A 489 -13.10 16.31 26.37
N THR A 490 -13.80 15.81 27.39
CA THR A 490 -15.23 15.47 27.32
C THR A 490 -16.20 16.67 27.40
N LYS A 491 -15.69 17.90 27.46
CA LYS A 491 -16.53 19.12 27.38
C LYS A 491 -16.92 19.57 25.99
N TYR A 492 -16.63 18.78 24.98
CA TYR A 492 -17.16 19.00 23.64
C TYR A 492 -18.32 18.02 23.39
N ASP A 493 -19.54 18.55 23.38
CA ASP A 493 -20.78 17.86 23.03
C ASP A 493 -20.63 17.21 21.63
N GLY A 494 -20.15 15.97 21.61
CA GLY A 494 -20.13 15.11 20.45
C GLY A 494 -21.45 14.34 20.40
N VAL A 495 -22.16 14.48 19.30
CA VAL A 495 -23.29 13.63 18.95
C VAL A 495 -22.86 12.16 19.00
N PRO A 496 -23.67 11.26 19.61
CA PRO A 496 -23.33 9.83 19.66
C PRO A 496 -23.19 9.26 18.26
N ILE A 497 -22.10 8.57 17.99
CA ILE A 497 -21.87 7.86 16.73
C ILE A 497 -22.70 6.59 16.80
N GLU A 498 -23.86 6.56 16.15
CA GLU A 498 -24.46 5.31 15.70
C GLU A 498 -23.59 4.75 14.55
N ALA A 499 -23.20 3.49 14.67
CA ALA A 499 -22.48 2.75 13.64
C ALA A 499 -23.38 2.63 12.40
N GLY A 500 -23.24 3.59 11.49
CA GLY A 500 -23.87 3.60 10.18
C GLY A 500 -22.91 3.06 9.14
N SER A 501 -23.39 2.12 8.35
CA SER A 501 -22.75 1.57 7.17
C SER A 501 -22.09 2.64 6.29
N PRO A 502 -21.00 2.34 5.59
CA PRO A 502 -20.30 3.31 4.75
C PRO A 502 -21.19 3.80 3.63
N HIS A 503 -21.56 5.07 3.69
CA HIS A 503 -22.30 5.72 2.61
C HIS A 503 -21.35 6.06 1.46
N ASN A 504 -21.68 5.55 0.29
CA ASN A 504 -21.19 5.84 -1.03
C ASN A 504 -21.16 7.37 -1.29
N PRO A 505 -20.03 7.98 -1.71
CA PRO A 505 -19.98 9.37 -2.09
C PRO A 505 -20.45 9.58 -3.55
N GLN A 506 -21.62 9.05 -3.89
CA GLN A 506 -22.28 9.40 -5.13
C GLN A 506 -23.50 10.25 -4.80
N LYS A 507 -23.34 11.56 -4.85
CA LYS A 507 -24.27 12.59 -5.32
C LYS A 507 -23.92 13.95 -4.70
N SER A 508 -23.15 14.70 -5.39
CA SER A 508 -23.33 16.12 -5.79
C SER A 508 -22.01 16.69 -6.31
#